data_5cd17520999d421d557cd992a591b782
#
_entry.id   5cd17520999d421d557cd992a591b782
#
_cell.length_a   1.000
_cell.length_b   1.000
_cell.length_c   1.000
_cell.angle_alpha   90.00
_cell.angle_beta   90.00
_cell.angle_gamma   90.00
#
_symmetry.space_group_name_H-M   'P 1'
#
loop_
_entity.id
_entity.type
_entity.pdbx_description
1 polymer ?
#
loop_
_entity_poly.entity_id
_entity_poly.type
_entity_poly.pdbx_seq_one_letter_code
_entity_poly.pdbx_strand_id
1 'polypeptide(L)'
;MLLKKIRILIITLFELLNRVSLDAPLVVLVWQEIISIDLNINPTLNQKVVLVLAIWLAYSADRYLECFGQRSGLKLHSRHIFYLKNQKFFLMIWVIILLISVQLSMNSFSSFQIITGWSVVVLAIGNQTFSYFESSGTKKILSKKNRTSLLLSLACIYLPFSLGILSECLSILIFLFFLFWLNCNQINLWENENDMKKFNLSDHFSIQKKNYFIISCLLIFHGVFLHLLSAGLTFVCLSSITVLTVHYCINRISLNFDYKRVVLDQCYWISPIIFVVINYAQ
;
A
#
# COMPACT_ATOMS: atom_id res chain seq x y z
N MET A 1 -28.55 -7.67 -17.41
CA MET A 1 -28.54 -6.21 -17.17
C MET A 1 -28.04 -5.86 -15.75
N LEU A 2 -28.52 -6.52 -14.70
CA LEU A 2 -28.13 -6.28 -13.29
C LEU A 2 -26.62 -6.46 -13.05
N LEU A 3 -26.03 -7.57 -13.46
CA LEU A 3 -24.59 -7.85 -13.27
C LEU A 3 -23.69 -6.78 -13.92
N LYS A 4 -24.08 -6.23 -15.08
CA LYS A 4 -23.34 -5.14 -15.71
C LYS A 4 -23.39 -3.85 -14.88
N LYS A 5 -24.55 -3.53 -14.29
CA LYS A 5 -24.71 -2.35 -13.42
C LYS A 5 -23.89 -2.51 -12.13
N ILE A 6 -23.92 -3.68 -11.48
CA ILE A 6 -23.13 -3.97 -10.28
C ILE A 6 -21.63 -3.85 -10.58
N ARG A 7 -21.17 -4.42 -11.69
CA ARG A 7 -19.76 -4.31 -12.10
C ARG A 7 -19.33 -2.85 -12.27
N ILE A 8 -20.15 -2.03 -12.94
CA ILE A 8 -19.85 -0.61 -13.14
C ILE A 8 -19.78 0.11 -11.78
N LEU A 9 -20.74 -0.14 -10.87
CA LEU A 9 -20.77 0.47 -9.55
C LEU A 9 -19.51 0.13 -8.72
N ILE A 10 -19.10 -1.14 -8.70
CA ILE A 10 -17.90 -1.59 -7.98
C ILE A 10 -16.65 -0.91 -8.55
N ILE A 11 -16.50 -0.87 -9.87
CA ILE A 11 -15.35 -0.22 -10.51
C ILE A 11 -15.33 1.27 -10.18
N THR A 12 -16.47 1.96 -10.24
CA THR A 12 -16.56 3.39 -9.92
C THR A 12 -16.19 3.64 -8.45
N LEU A 13 -16.62 2.78 -7.53
CA LEU A 13 -16.25 2.87 -6.11
C LEU A 13 -14.73 2.71 -5.93
N PHE A 14 -14.13 1.70 -6.55
CA PHE A 14 -12.69 1.46 -6.46
C PHE A 14 -11.88 2.61 -7.07
N GLU A 15 -12.32 3.16 -8.19
CA GLU A 15 -11.70 4.35 -8.76
C GLU A 15 -11.80 5.55 -7.82
N LEU A 16 -12.92 5.73 -7.14
CA LEU A 16 -13.10 6.80 -6.16
C LEU A 16 -12.12 6.65 -4.99
N LEU A 17 -12.01 5.45 -4.40
CA LEU A 17 -11.05 5.16 -3.32
C LEU A 17 -9.61 5.48 -3.75
N ASN A 18 -9.23 5.09 -4.97
CA ASN A 18 -7.90 5.39 -5.51
C ASN A 18 -7.70 6.89 -5.77
N ARG A 19 -8.73 7.61 -6.28
CA ARG A 19 -8.66 9.07 -6.50
C ARG A 19 -8.47 9.86 -5.22
N VAL A 20 -9.16 9.47 -4.14
CA VAL A 20 -9.05 10.14 -2.83
C VAL A 20 -7.94 9.56 -1.94
N SER A 21 -7.12 8.65 -2.49
CA SER A 21 -5.96 8.04 -1.81
C SER A 21 -6.31 7.24 -0.55
N LEU A 22 -7.47 6.59 -0.52
CA LEU A 22 -7.91 5.73 0.59
C LEU A 22 -7.46 4.27 0.46
N ASP A 23 -6.95 3.87 -0.69
CA ASP A 23 -6.44 2.53 -0.97
C ASP A 23 -5.30 2.12 -0.01
N ALA A 24 -4.26 2.93 0.13
CA ALA A 24 -3.15 2.64 1.03
C ALA A 24 -3.55 2.60 2.53
N PRO A 25 -4.32 3.57 3.07
CA PRO A 25 -4.87 3.47 4.43
C PRO A 25 -5.65 2.20 4.70
N LEU A 26 -6.51 1.76 3.76
CA LEU A 26 -7.28 0.53 3.89
C LEU A 26 -6.38 -0.72 3.92
N VAL A 27 -5.38 -0.78 3.04
CA VAL A 27 -4.39 -1.86 3.05
C VAL A 27 -3.73 -1.95 4.42
N VAL A 28 -3.20 -0.85 4.93
CA VAL A 28 -2.48 -0.86 6.21
C VAL A 28 -3.41 -1.21 7.38
N LEU A 29 -4.63 -0.67 7.40
CA LEU A 29 -5.60 -0.97 8.45
C LEU A 29 -5.90 -2.48 8.52
N VAL A 30 -6.20 -3.10 7.38
CA VAL A 30 -6.56 -4.51 7.34
C VAL A 30 -5.37 -5.40 7.70
N TRP A 31 -4.17 -5.11 7.18
CA TRP A 31 -2.98 -5.88 7.53
C TRP A 31 -2.59 -5.72 9.00
N GLN A 32 -2.75 -4.52 9.55
CA GLN A 32 -2.52 -4.29 10.97
C GLN A 32 -3.51 -5.05 11.85
N GLU A 33 -4.80 -5.13 11.46
CA GLU A 33 -5.79 -5.95 12.17
C GLU A 33 -5.39 -7.43 12.18
N ILE A 34 -5.00 -7.97 11.02
CA ILE A 34 -4.56 -9.36 10.90
C ILE A 34 -3.36 -9.65 11.79
N ILE A 35 -2.35 -8.77 11.75
CA ILE A 35 -1.17 -8.90 12.60
C ILE A 35 -1.55 -8.81 14.08
N SER A 36 -2.47 -7.92 14.41
CA SER A 36 -2.94 -7.75 15.79
C SER A 36 -3.67 -8.99 16.30
N ILE A 37 -4.49 -9.63 15.45
CA ILE A 37 -5.16 -10.90 15.75
C ILE A 37 -4.12 -12.00 16.00
N ASP A 38 -3.19 -12.20 15.08
CA ASP A 38 -2.18 -13.25 15.18
C ASP A 38 -1.24 -13.07 16.40
N LEU A 39 -0.95 -11.83 16.78
CA LEU A 39 -0.08 -11.50 17.92
C LEU A 39 -0.86 -11.29 19.23
N ASN A 40 -2.18 -11.49 19.25
CA ASN A 40 -3.07 -11.28 20.40
C ASN A 40 -2.92 -9.88 21.02
N ILE A 41 -2.80 -8.85 20.20
CA ILE A 41 -2.75 -7.44 20.64
C ILE A 41 -4.06 -6.74 20.28
N ASN A 42 -4.50 -5.84 21.14
CA ASN A 42 -5.76 -5.11 20.95
C ASN A 42 -5.51 -3.59 20.89
N PRO A 43 -5.10 -3.06 19.72
CA PRO A 43 -4.98 -1.62 19.56
C PRO A 43 -6.33 -0.92 19.75
N THR A 44 -6.33 0.21 20.43
CA THR A 44 -7.56 0.99 20.63
C THR A 44 -8.07 1.57 19.30
N LEU A 45 -9.36 1.85 19.22
CA LEU A 45 -9.95 2.48 18.04
C LEU A 45 -9.23 3.79 17.67
N ASN A 46 -8.90 4.61 18.66
CA ASN A 46 -8.19 5.87 18.43
C ASN A 46 -6.81 5.64 17.81
N GLN A 47 -6.06 4.63 18.24
CA GLN A 47 -4.76 4.27 17.65
C GLN A 47 -4.90 3.85 16.18
N LYS A 48 -5.91 3.04 15.86
CA LYS A 48 -6.22 2.65 14.48
C LYS A 48 -6.60 3.84 13.62
N VAL A 49 -7.45 4.74 14.14
CA VAL A 49 -7.85 5.97 13.43
C VAL A 49 -6.65 6.87 13.17
N VAL A 50 -5.79 7.11 14.15
CA VAL A 50 -4.57 7.93 13.96
C VAL A 50 -3.68 7.34 12.89
N LEU A 51 -3.48 6.01 12.88
CA LEU A 51 -2.68 5.34 11.87
C LEU A 51 -3.26 5.54 10.46
N VAL A 52 -4.57 5.33 10.29
CA VAL A 52 -5.26 5.54 9.01
C VAL A 52 -5.10 6.98 8.52
N LEU A 53 -5.29 7.96 9.41
CA LEU A 53 -5.15 9.37 9.07
C LEU A 53 -3.72 9.74 8.71
N ALA A 54 -2.72 9.24 9.46
CA ALA A 54 -1.31 9.48 9.18
C ALA A 54 -0.89 8.92 7.80
N ILE A 55 -1.35 7.71 7.46
CA ILE A 55 -1.05 7.10 6.15
C ILE A 55 -1.76 7.85 5.03
N TRP A 56 -3.01 8.27 5.26
CA TRP A 56 -3.73 9.09 4.29
C TRP A 56 -3.01 10.42 4.03
N LEU A 57 -2.55 11.09 5.09
CA LEU A 57 -1.77 12.33 4.98
C LEU A 57 -0.49 12.13 4.17
N ALA A 58 0.29 11.09 4.48
CA ALA A 58 1.53 10.79 3.77
C ALA A 58 1.27 10.43 2.30
N TYR A 59 0.30 9.56 2.04
CA TYR A 59 0.03 9.05 0.68
C TYR A 59 -0.62 10.12 -0.21
N SER A 60 -1.54 10.91 0.34
CA SER A 60 -2.15 12.02 -0.39
C SER A 60 -1.17 13.17 -0.67
N ALA A 61 -0.23 13.43 0.25
CA ALA A 61 0.86 14.39 0.03
C ALA A 61 1.80 13.93 -1.10
N ASP A 62 2.18 12.64 -1.14
CA ASP A 62 2.98 12.07 -2.24
C ASP A 62 2.29 12.28 -3.59
N ARG A 63 0.98 12.00 -3.67
CA ARG A 63 0.17 12.21 -4.88
C ARG A 63 0.08 13.67 -5.30
N TYR A 64 -0.05 14.55 -4.33
CA TYR A 64 -0.09 16.00 -4.57
C TYR A 64 1.26 16.50 -5.10
N LEU A 65 2.38 16.08 -4.48
CA LEU A 65 3.73 16.46 -4.91
C LEU A 65 4.08 15.91 -6.30
N GLU A 66 3.65 14.69 -6.63
CA GLU A 66 3.82 14.13 -7.98
C GLU A 66 3.20 15.01 -9.07
N CYS A 67 2.11 15.74 -8.77
CA CYS A 67 1.49 16.64 -9.73
C CYS A 67 2.41 17.80 -10.18
N PHE A 68 3.30 18.24 -9.29
CA PHE A 68 4.26 19.32 -9.60
C PHE A 68 5.58 18.81 -10.19
N GLY A 69 5.95 17.55 -9.89
CA GLY A 69 7.19 16.95 -10.39
C GLY A 69 7.09 16.43 -11.82
N GLN A 70 5.91 16.24 -12.37
CA GLN A 70 5.74 15.77 -13.75
C GLN A 70 5.95 16.92 -14.73
N ARG A 71 7.10 16.88 -15.43
CA ARG A 71 7.45 17.83 -16.50
C ARG A 71 6.38 17.83 -17.60
N SER A 72 6.10 19.03 -18.12
CA SER A 72 5.23 19.33 -19.25
C SER A 72 5.40 18.35 -20.42
N GLY A 73 4.38 17.51 -20.67
CA GLY A 73 4.33 16.62 -21.83
C GLY A 73 3.79 15.22 -21.59
N LEU A 74 3.80 14.70 -20.36
CA LEU A 74 3.20 13.40 -20.03
C LEU A 74 1.72 13.56 -19.67
N LYS A 75 0.85 12.67 -20.19
CA LYS A 75 -0.56 12.65 -19.81
C LYS A 75 -0.69 12.34 -18.31
N LEU A 76 -1.14 13.31 -17.55
CA LEU A 76 -1.48 13.14 -16.13
C LEU A 76 -2.57 12.07 -15.96
N HIS A 77 -2.36 11.14 -15.05
CA HIS A 77 -3.40 10.18 -14.67
C HIS A 77 -4.59 10.90 -14.03
N SER A 78 -5.80 10.35 -14.14
CA SER A 78 -7.04 10.94 -13.63
C SER A 78 -6.97 11.34 -12.15
N ARG A 79 -6.21 10.58 -11.34
CA ARG A 79 -5.95 10.86 -9.92
C ARG A 79 -5.19 12.18 -9.70
N HIS A 80 -4.17 12.48 -10.52
CA HIS A 80 -3.39 13.73 -10.40
C HIS A 80 -4.23 14.94 -10.83
N ILE A 81 -5.07 14.78 -11.86
CA ILE A 81 -6.00 15.82 -12.30
C ILE A 81 -6.98 16.19 -11.18
N PHE A 82 -7.42 15.21 -10.38
CA PHE A 82 -8.30 15.44 -9.25
C PHE A 82 -7.66 16.38 -8.21
N TYR A 83 -6.41 16.13 -7.81
CA TYR A 83 -5.68 16.96 -6.85
C TYR A 83 -5.41 18.36 -7.38
N LEU A 84 -5.01 18.50 -8.64
CA LEU A 84 -4.78 19.81 -9.27
C LEU A 84 -6.05 20.66 -9.35
N LYS A 85 -7.19 20.06 -9.74
CA LYS A 85 -8.46 20.78 -9.83
C LYS A 85 -9.00 21.24 -8.47
N ASN A 86 -8.72 20.49 -7.41
CA ASN A 86 -9.28 20.71 -6.08
C ASN A 86 -8.21 21.17 -5.07
N GLN A 87 -7.12 21.77 -5.53
CA GLN A 87 -5.92 22.07 -4.74
C GLN A 87 -6.20 22.80 -3.42
N LYS A 88 -6.95 23.90 -3.44
CA LYS A 88 -7.24 24.70 -2.24
C LYS A 88 -8.07 23.91 -1.22
N PHE A 89 -9.10 23.22 -1.70
CA PHE A 89 -9.98 22.40 -0.87
C PHE A 89 -9.21 21.22 -0.26
N PHE A 90 -8.37 20.56 -1.06
CA PHE A 90 -7.51 19.48 -0.62
C PHE A 90 -6.57 19.92 0.50
N LEU A 91 -5.85 21.06 0.32
CA LEU A 91 -4.93 21.57 1.34
C LEU A 91 -5.65 21.93 2.65
N MET A 92 -6.83 22.52 2.56
CA MET A 92 -7.65 22.83 3.74
C MET A 92 -8.01 21.54 4.52
N ILE A 93 -8.53 20.53 3.85
CA ILE A 93 -8.86 19.24 4.47
C ILE A 93 -7.61 18.58 5.04
N TRP A 94 -6.50 18.63 4.31
CA TRP A 94 -5.23 18.03 4.73
C TRP A 94 -4.73 18.63 6.05
N VAL A 95 -4.78 19.97 6.19
CA VAL A 95 -4.42 20.66 7.43
C VAL A 95 -5.36 20.28 8.58
N ILE A 96 -6.67 20.24 8.34
CA ILE A 96 -7.65 19.85 9.36
C ILE A 96 -7.38 18.42 9.85
N ILE A 97 -7.17 17.49 8.94
CA ILE A 97 -6.88 16.07 9.28
C ILE A 97 -5.54 15.97 10.02
N LEU A 98 -4.53 16.75 9.63
CA LEU A 98 -3.25 16.80 10.34
C LEU A 98 -3.44 17.22 11.80
N LEU A 99 -4.17 18.31 12.06
CA LEU A 99 -4.44 18.79 13.41
C LEU A 99 -5.21 17.76 14.25
N ILE A 100 -6.23 17.13 13.67
CA ILE A 100 -6.99 16.05 14.32
C ILE A 100 -6.07 14.86 14.64
N SER A 101 -5.21 14.45 13.70
CA SER A 101 -4.28 13.33 13.88
C SER A 101 -3.28 13.60 15.01
N VAL A 102 -2.73 14.82 15.08
CA VAL A 102 -1.81 15.23 16.16
C VAL A 102 -2.53 15.18 17.50
N GLN A 103 -3.71 15.79 17.60
CA GLN A 103 -4.49 15.83 18.84
C GLN A 103 -4.87 14.43 19.33
N LEU A 104 -5.34 13.56 18.43
CA LEU A 104 -5.67 12.18 18.77
C LEU A 104 -4.44 11.39 19.18
N SER A 105 -3.29 11.60 18.53
CA SER A 105 -2.06 10.88 18.84
C SER A 105 -1.56 11.23 20.24
N MET A 106 -1.60 12.49 20.62
CA MET A 106 -1.19 12.94 21.98
C MET A 106 -2.07 12.35 23.08
N ASN A 107 -3.33 12.06 22.78
CA ASN A 107 -4.29 11.50 23.75
C ASN A 107 -4.27 9.96 23.81
N SER A 108 -3.77 9.29 22.76
CA SER A 108 -3.94 7.85 22.61
C SER A 108 -2.66 7.04 22.62
N PHE A 109 -1.50 7.68 22.47
CA PHE A 109 -0.21 7.01 22.39
C PHE A 109 0.69 7.37 23.59
N SER A 110 1.49 6.40 24.02
CA SER A 110 2.57 6.63 24.97
C SER A 110 3.70 7.46 24.34
N SER A 111 4.56 8.07 25.15
CA SER A 111 5.71 8.83 24.64
C SER A 111 6.61 8.01 23.72
N PHE A 112 6.83 6.73 24.01
CA PHE A 112 7.61 5.83 23.16
C PHE A 112 6.93 5.61 21.78
N GLN A 113 5.62 5.41 21.77
CA GLN A 113 4.85 5.27 20.54
C GLN A 113 4.89 6.56 19.72
N ILE A 114 4.80 7.72 20.34
CA ILE A 114 4.91 9.01 19.64
C ILE A 114 6.29 9.15 18.99
N ILE A 115 7.38 8.86 19.72
CA ILE A 115 8.74 8.97 19.19
C ILE A 115 8.95 8.00 18.00
N THR A 116 8.54 6.74 18.15
CA THR A 116 8.64 5.76 17.06
C THR A 116 7.76 6.13 15.87
N GLY A 117 6.57 6.69 16.10
CA GLY A 117 5.69 7.23 15.04
C GLY A 117 6.33 8.38 14.28
N TRP A 118 6.94 9.34 14.98
CA TRP A 118 7.68 10.42 14.34
C TRP A 118 8.83 9.93 13.47
N SER A 119 9.55 8.88 13.88
CA SER A 119 10.61 8.29 13.03
C SER A 119 10.07 7.78 11.69
N VAL A 120 8.90 7.14 11.68
CA VAL A 120 8.23 6.70 10.44
C VAL A 120 7.77 7.90 9.60
N VAL A 121 7.25 8.95 10.23
CA VAL A 121 6.86 10.19 9.52
C VAL A 121 8.07 10.86 8.86
N VAL A 122 9.20 10.95 9.55
CA VAL A 122 10.46 11.50 8.99
C VAL A 122 10.93 10.68 7.79
N LEU A 123 10.86 9.35 7.88
CA LEU A 123 11.17 8.47 6.74
C LEU A 123 10.20 8.69 5.56
N ALA A 124 8.92 8.91 5.82
CA ALA A 124 7.94 9.21 4.78
C ALA A 124 8.22 10.55 4.09
N ILE A 125 8.50 11.60 4.87
CA ILE A 125 8.89 12.93 4.34
C ILE A 125 10.18 12.82 3.53
N GLY A 126 11.19 12.10 4.05
CA GLY A 126 12.45 11.82 3.35
C GLY A 126 12.19 11.14 1.99
N ASN A 127 11.33 10.10 1.97
CA ASN A 127 10.96 9.44 0.72
C ASN A 127 10.32 10.39 -0.30
N GLN A 128 9.42 11.27 0.14
CA GLN A 128 8.77 12.25 -0.74
C GLN A 128 9.77 13.26 -1.28
N THR A 129 10.63 13.78 -0.43
CA THR A 129 11.69 14.72 -0.78
C THR A 129 12.64 14.10 -1.80
N PHE A 130 13.13 12.89 -1.56
CA PHE A 130 13.96 12.15 -2.52
C PHE A 130 13.24 11.91 -3.84
N SER A 131 11.97 11.54 -3.84
CA SER A 131 11.19 11.33 -5.06
C SER A 131 11.05 12.60 -5.88
N TYR A 132 10.92 13.75 -5.25
CA TYR A 132 10.86 15.05 -5.90
C TYR A 132 12.19 15.41 -6.56
N PHE A 133 13.33 15.21 -5.89
CA PHE A 133 14.67 15.50 -6.43
C PHE A 133 15.13 14.46 -7.46
N GLU A 134 14.75 13.19 -7.37
CA GLU A 134 15.08 12.16 -8.37
C GLU A 134 14.56 12.48 -9.78
N SER A 135 13.47 13.24 -9.88
CA SER A 135 12.97 13.74 -11.17
C SER A 135 13.99 14.62 -11.91
N SER A 136 15.03 15.11 -11.23
CA SER A 136 16.08 15.98 -11.76
C SER A 136 17.32 15.27 -12.30
N GLY A 137 17.36 13.92 -12.35
CA GLY A 137 18.43 13.18 -13.05
C GLY A 137 19.56 12.62 -12.18
N THR A 138 19.43 12.62 -10.85
CA THR A 138 20.40 12.02 -9.93
C THR A 138 20.35 10.48 -9.94
N LYS A 139 21.50 9.82 -9.71
CA LYS A 139 21.60 8.35 -9.62
C LYS A 139 20.69 7.81 -8.51
N LYS A 140 19.81 6.86 -8.86
CA LYS A 140 18.89 6.21 -7.93
C LYS A 140 19.65 5.30 -6.97
N ILE A 141 19.76 5.66 -5.71
CA ILE A 141 20.33 4.80 -4.66
C ILE A 141 19.33 3.70 -4.31
N LEU A 142 18.06 4.04 -4.16
CA LEU A 142 16.96 3.10 -3.91
C LEU A 142 15.75 3.52 -4.74
N SER A 143 15.16 2.60 -5.51
CA SER A 143 14.02 2.95 -6.36
C SER A 143 12.82 3.40 -5.52
N LYS A 144 11.99 4.33 -6.03
CA LYS A 144 10.76 4.81 -5.34
C LYS A 144 9.90 3.64 -4.86
N LYS A 145 9.81 2.56 -5.64
CA LYS A 145 9.05 1.35 -5.31
C LYS A 145 9.54 0.68 -4.03
N ASN A 146 10.86 0.52 -3.88
CA ASN A 146 11.44 -0.11 -2.69
C ASN A 146 11.15 0.72 -1.43
N ARG A 147 11.29 2.04 -1.55
CA ARG A 147 11.00 2.96 -0.43
C ARG A 147 9.52 2.95 -0.04
N THR A 148 8.61 2.96 -1.02
CA THR A 148 7.16 2.90 -0.77
C THR A 148 6.76 1.58 -0.13
N SER A 149 7.30 0.45 -0.62
CA SER A 149 7.02 -0.87 -0.04
C SER A 149 7.51 -0.98 1.40
N LEU A 150 8.70 -0.44 1.69
CA LEU A 150 9.24 -0.40 3.04
C LEU A 150 8.36 0.45 3.99
N LEU A 151 7.95 1.63 3.55
CA LEU A 151 7.10 2.51 4.36
C LEU A 151 5.74 1.88 4.66
N LEU A 152 5.10 1.24 3.67
CA LEU A 152 3.84 0.51 3.90
C LEU A 152 4.02 -0.64 4.89
N SER A 153 5.11 -1.39 4.78
CA SER A 153 5.40 -2.50 5.70
C SER A 153 5.65 -1.99 7.12
N LEU A 154 6.43 -0.92 7.28
CA LEU A 154 6.64 -0.28 8.58
C LEU A 154 5.34 0.24 9.18
N ALA A 155 4.46 0.80 8.38
CA ALA A 155 3.15 1.25 8.84
C ALA A 155 2.27 0.09 9.36
N CYS A 156 2.30 -1.07 8.69
CA CYS A 156 1.53 -2.25 9.12
C CYS A 156 2.02 -2.82 10.45
N ILE A 157 3.33 -2.81 10.71
CA ILE A 157 3.90 -3.35 11.95
C ILE A 157 4.07 -2.31 13.05
N TYR A 158 3.76 -1.05 12.80
CA TYR A 158 4.04 0.05 13.72
C TYR A 158 3.48 -0.18 15.13
N LEU A 159 2.20 -0.55 15.25
CA LEU A 159 1.59 -0.75 16.56
C LEU A 159 2.17 -1.98 17.30
N PRO A 160 2.27 -3.18 16.69
CA PRO A 160 2.95 -4.32 17.31
C PRO A 160 4.37 -4.00 17.77
N PHE A 161 5.16 -3.35 16.92
CA PHE A 161 6.52 -2.92 17.24
C PHE A 161 6.56 -1.97 18.42
N SER A 162 5.68 -0.99 18.47
CA SER A 162 5.60 0.02 19.52
C SER A 162 5.13 -0.56 20.87
N LEU A 163 4.57 -1.77 20.87
CA LEU A 163 4.18 -2.53 22.05
C LEU A 163 5.27 -3.52 22.52
N GLY A 164 6.44 -3.53 21.87
CA GLY A 164 7.60 -4.30 22.30
C GLY A 164 7.74 -5.70 21.72
N ILE A 165 6.91 -6.08 20.73
CA ILE A 165 6.98 -7.39 20.06
C ILE A 165 7.97 -7.31 18.88
N LEU A 166 9.28 -7.37 19.19
CA LEU A 166 10.33 -7.11 18.20
C LEU A 166 10.64 -8.31 17.29
N SER A 167 10.68 -9.52 17.82
CA SER A 167 11.13 -10.72 17.11
C SER A 167 10.21 -11.06 15.95
N GLU A 168 8.91 -11.10 16.21
CA GLU A 168 7.87 -11.40 15.25
C GLU A 168 7.72 -10.26 14.22
N CYS A 169 7.82 -9.01 14.69
CA CYS A 169 7.71 -7.84 13.82
C CYS A 169 8.77 -7.80 12.71
N LEU A 170 10.01 -8.22 12.98
CA LEU A 170 11.06 -8.22 11.96
C LEU A 170 10.75 -9.20 10.83
N SER A 171 10.28 -10.39 11.15
CA SER A 171 9.89 -11.41 10.17
C SER A 171 8.69 -10.96 9.34
N ILE A 172 7.68 -10.38 9.99
CA ILE A 172 6.49 -9.84 9.32
C ILE A 172 6.88 -8.64 8.45
N LEU A 173 7.78 -7.77 8.91
CA LEU A 173 8.28 -6.62 8.13
C LEU A 173 8.91 -7.07 6.80
N ILE A 174 9.85 -8.02 6.87
CA ILE A 174 10.53 -8.54 5.67
C ILE A 174 9.51 -9.15 4.72
N PHE A 175 8.57 -9.92 5.24
CA PHE A 175 7.53 -10.56 4.47
C PHE A 175 6.61 -9.53 3.76
N LEU A 176 6.07 -8.58 4.49
CA LEU A 176 5.22 -7.52 3.94
C LEU A 176 5.97 -6.60 2.97
N PHE A 177 7.25 -6.35 3.23
CA PHE A 177 8.09 -5.61 2.30
C PHE A 177 8.11 -6.27 0.92
N PHE A 178 8.36 -7.56 0.83
CA PHE A 178 8.35 -8.27 -0.45
C PHE A 178 6.96 -8.33 -1.07
N LEU A 179 5.90 -8.50 -0.26
CA LEU A 179 4.53 -8.53 -0.73
C LEU A 179 4.12 -7.19 -1.39
N PHE A 180 4.38 -6.07 -0.72
CA PHE A 180 4.10 -4.74 -1.29
C PHE A 180 5.05 -4.36 -2.42
N TRP A 181 6.30 -4.81 -2.35
CA TRP A 181 7.26 -4.64 -3.43
C TRP A 181 6.79 -5.35 -4.72
N LEU A 182 6.20 -6.53 -4.60
CA LEU A 182 5.60 -7.25 -5.71
C LEU A 182 4.49 -6.42 -6.37
N ASN A 183 3.57 -5.85 -5.57
CA ASN A 183 2.52 -4.96 -6.07
C ASN A 183 3.08 -3.75 -6.83
N CYS A 184 3.99 -3.01 -6.19
CA CYS A 184 4.59 -1.82 -6.79
C CYS A 184 5.35 -2.12 -8.09
N ASN A 185 6.04 -3.27 -8.16
CA ASN A 185 6.73 -3.68 -9.37
C ASN A 185 5.76 -4.09 -10.47
N GLN A 186 4.70 -4.82 -10.16
CA GLN A 186 3.70 -5.24 -11.14
C GLN A 186 3.01 -4.03 -11.79
N ILE A 187 2.60 -3.06 -10.99
CA ILE A 187 1.98 -1.82 -11.51
C ILE A 187 2.96 -1.10 -12.45
N ASN A 188 4.21 -0.94 -12.04
CA ASN A 188 5.20 -0.27 -12.88
C ASN A 188 5.50 -1.02 -14.19
N LEU A 189 5.47 -2.35 -14.17
CA LEU A 189 5.61 -3.13 -15.41
C LEU A 189 4.46 -2.82 -16.37
N TRP A 190 3.24 -2.82 -15.87
CA TRP A 190 2.08 -2.51 -16.69
C TRP A 190 2.10 -1.05 -17.20
N GLU A 191 2.59 -0.10 -16.39
CA GLU A 191 2.79 1.29 -16.80
C GLU A 191 3.79 1.37 -17.95
N ASN A 192 4.93 0.71 -17.82
CA ASN A 192 5.94 0.64 -18.86
C ASN A 192 5.41 -0.08 -20.12
N GLU A 193 4.66 -1.21 -19.97
CA GLU A 193 4.03 -1.89 -21.12
C GLU A 193 3.09 -0.97 -21.90
N ASN A 194 2.30 -0.21 -21.18
CA ASN A 194 1.34 0.69 -21.82
C ASN A 194 2.07 1.82 -22.57
N ASP A 195 3.14 2.33 -22.03
CA ASP A 195 3.97 3.37 -22.66
C ASP A 195 4.77 2.81 -23.85
N MET A 196 5.35 1.60 -23.72
CA MET A 196 6.08 0.94 -24.81
C MET A 196 5.17 0.57 -25.99
N LYS A 197 3.93 0.11 -25.75
CA LYS A 197 2.94 -0.12 -26.83
C LYS A 197 2.61 1.14 -27.60
N LYS A 198 2.61 2.29 -26.94
CA LYS A 198 2.43 3.60 -27.60
C LYS A 198 3.60 3.98 -28.51
N PHE A 199 4.81 3.49 -28.19
CA PHE A 199 6.05 3.82 -28.91
C PHE A 199 6.60 2.68 -29.80
N ASN A 200 5.86 1.57 -29.99
CA ASN A 200 6.27 0.41 -30.82
C ASN A 200 7.63 -0.23 -30.46
N LEU A 201 8.02 -0.19 -29.19
CA LEU A 201 9.26 -0.77 -28.72
C LEU A 201 8.99 -2.17 -28.13
N SER A 202 9.44 -3.23 -28.82
CA SER A 202 9.31 -4.62 -28.34
C SER A 202 10.65 -5.14 -27.79
N ASP A 203 10.59 -6.10 -26.86
CA ASP A 203 11.52 -7.19 -26.50
C ASP A 203 12.16 -7.29 -25.11
N HIS A 204 12.00 -6.35 -24.17
CA HIS A 204 12.54 -6.57 -22.81
C HIS A 204 11.59 -7.31 -21.83
N PHE A 205 10.45 -7.78 -22.32
CA PHE A 205 9.29 -8.18 -21.49
C PHE A 205 9.33 -9.60 -20.91
N SER A 206 10.02 -10.56 -21.57
CA SER A 206 9.96 -11.99 -21.19
C SER A 206 10.70 -12.31 -19.88
N ILE A 207 11.80 -11.62 -19.61
CA ILE A 207 12.66 -11.87 -18.45
C ILE A 207 11.99 -11.42 -17.15
N GLN A 208 11.25 -10.32 -17.19
CA GLN A 208 10.60 -9.77 -16.00
C GLN A 208 9.43 -10.65 -15.52
N LYS A 209 8.63 -11.24 -16.41
CA LYS A 209 7.53 -12.15 -16.04
C LYS A 209 8.03 -13.40 -15.28
N LYS A 210 9.20 -13.91 -15.66
CA LYS A 210 9.82 -15.08 -15.02
C LYS A 210 10.24 -14.78 -13.58
N ASN A 211 10.77 -13.57 -13.34
CA ASN A 211 11.21 -13.15 -12.03
C ASN A 211 10.03 -12.98 -11.05
N TYR A 212 8.85 -12.53 -11.50
CA TYR A 212 7.67 -12.41 -10.63
C TYR A 212 7.16 -13.75 -10.13
N PHE A 213 7.15 -14.77 -10.99
CA PHE A 213 6.75 -16.11 -10.57
C PHE A 213 7.67 -16.65 -9.47
N ILE A 214 8.98 -16.48 -9.62
CA ILE A 214 9.97 -16.89 -8.62
C ILE A 214 9.76 -16.15 -7.30
N ILE A 215 9.58 -14.84 -7.34
CA ILE A 215 9.34 -14.03 -6.14
C ILE A 215 8.04 -14.45 -5.45
N SER A 216 6.97 -14.70 -6.21
CA SER A 216 5.70 -15.17 -5.64
C SER A 216 5.85 -16.53 -4.94
N CYS A 217 6.61 -17.45 -5.54
CA CYS A 217 6.91 -18.74 -4.92
C CYS A 217 7.74 -18.58 -3.63
N LEU A 218 8.72 -17.68 -3.63
CA LEU A 218 9.53 -17.39 -2.43
C LEU A 218 8.71 -16.78 -1.32
N LEU A 219 7.75 -15.91 -1.64
CA LEU A 219 6.84 -15.33 -0.64
C LEU A 219 5.91 -16.38 -0.03
N ILE A 220 5.34 -17.26 -0.84
CA ILE A 220 4.53 -18.38 -0.35
C ILE A 220 5.36 -19.27 0.57
N PHE A 221 6.58 -19.63 0.13
CA PHE A 221 7.48 -20.43 0.95
C PHE A 221 7.82 -19.75 2.26
N HIS A 222 8.12 -18.46 2.23
CA HIS A 222 8.42 -17.68 3.43
C HIS A 222 7.21 -17.56 4.36
N GLY A 223 6.00 -17.37 3.82
CA GLY A 223 4.77 -17.36 4.60
C GLY A 223 4.51 -18.70 5.31
N VAL A 224 4.72 -19.83 4.62
CA VAL A 224 4.64 -21.16 5.21
C VAL A 224 5.72 -21.36 6.28
N PHE A 225 6.94 -20.90 6.03
CA PHE A 225 8.03 -20.97 6.99
C PHE A 225 7.75 -20.18 8.28
N LEU A 226 7.22 -18.96 8.15
CA LEU A 226 6.80 -18.17 9.30
C LEU A 226 5.70 -18.88 10.10
N HIS A 227 4.74 -19.50 9.43
CA HIS A 227 3.70 -20.28 10.09
C HIS A 227 4.26 -21.48 10.85
N LEU A 228 5.23 -22.18 10.29
CA LEU A 228 5.87 -23.33 10.94
C LEU A 228 6.74 -22.95 12.14
N LEU A 229 7.40 -21.79 12.09
CA LEU A 229 8.26 -21.32 13.18
C LEU A 229 7.50 -20.62 14.30
N SER A 230 6.37 -19.99 13.97
CA SER A 230 5.58 -19.19 14.89
C SER A 230 4.14 -19.65 14.79
N ALA A 231 3.72 -20.56 15.65
CA ALA A 231 2.37 -21.17 15.61
C ALA A 231 1.20 -20.16 15.74
N GLY A 232 1.48 -18.86 15.77
CA GLY A 232 0.50 -17.79 15.91
C GLY A 232 0.21 -16.98 14.64
N LEU A 233 1.02 -17.08 13.55
CA LEU A 233 0.89 -16.21 12.37
C LEU A 233 0.00 -16.79 11.25
N THR A 234 -1.08 -17.48 11.62
CA THR A 234 -1.98 -18.18 10.69
C THR A 234 -2.70 -17.24 9.73
N PHE A 235 -3.27 -16.17 10.23
CA PHE A 235 -4.05 -15.23 9.42
C PHE A 235 -3.17 -14.39 8.49
N VAL A 236 -1.96 -14.03 8.91
CA VAL A 236 -0.97 -13.38 8.04
C VAL A 236 -0.61 -14.29 6.85
N CYS A 237 -0.34 -15.57 7.10
CA CYS A 237 0.00 -16.54 6.04
C CYS A 237 -1.16 -16.77 5.08
N LEU A 238 -2.36 -17.05 5.58
CA LEU A 238 -3.55 -17.29 4.76
C LEU A 238 -3.93 -16.06 3.93
N SER A 239 -3.88 -14.87 4.53
CA SER A 239 -4.14 -13.61 3.82
C SER A 239 -3.15 -13.38 2.69
N SER A 240 -1.89 -13.70 2.91
CA SER A 240 -0.84 -13.54 1.89
C SER A 240 -1.04 -14.48 0.72
N ILE A 241 -1.39 -15.74 0.98
CA ILE A 241 -1.68 -16.74 -0.06
C ILE A 241 -2.87 -16.27 -0.90
N THR A 242 -3.94 -15.77 -0.28
CA THR A 242 -5.10 -15.28 -1.03
C THR A 242 -4.75 -14.07 -1.88
N VAL A 243 -3.99 -13.10 -1.35
CA VAL A 243 -3.51 -11.93 -2.11
C VAL A 243 -2.67 -12.37 -3.31
N LEU A 244 -1.71 -13.28 -3.12
CA LEU A 244 -0.84 -13.76 -4.21
C LEU A 244 -1.61 -14.54 -5.27
N THR A 245 -2.61 -15.33 -4.85
CA THR A 245 -3.48 -16.07 -5.77
C THR A 245 -4.30 -15.10 -6.62
N VAL A 246 -4.94 -14.11 -6.01
CA VAL A 246 -5.71 -13.08 -6.73
C VAL A 246 -4.79 -12.26 -7.64
N HIS A 247 -3.61 -11.88 -7.17
CA HIS A 247 -2.59 -11.19 -7.97
C HIS A 247 -2.22 -12.00 -9.23
N TYR A 248 -1.97 -13.29 -9.08
CA TYR A 248 -1.69 -14.18 -10.22
C TYR A 248 -2.87 -14.24 -11.19
N CYS A 249 -4.10 -14.39 -10.69
CA CYS A 249 -5.30 -14.40 -11.53
C CYS A 249 -5.49 -13.09 -12.32
N ILE A 250 -5.31 -11.93 -11.69
CA ILE A 250 -5.42 -10.63 -12.35
C ILE A 250 -4.41 -10.49 -13.49
N ASN A 251 -3.21 -11.03 -13.33
CA ASN A 251 -2.20 -11.04 -14.39
C ASN A 251 -2.64 -11.82 -15.63
N ARG A 252 -3.46 -12.87 -15.47
CA ARG A 252 -3.95 -13.73 -16.56
C ARG A 252 -5.16 -13.16 -17.30
N ILE A 253 -5.92 -12.26 -16.67
CA ILE A 253 -7.16 -11.73 -17.27
C ILE A 253 -6.80 -10.59 -18.25
N SER A 254 -7.43 -10.58 -19.42
CA SER A 254 -7.32 -9.51 -20.41
C SER A 254 -8.21 -8.32 -20.01
N LEU A 255 -7.79 -7.52 -19.06
CA LEU A 255 -8.44 -6.27 -18.68
C LEU A 255 -7.66 -5.06 -19.22
N ASN A 256 -8.35 -3.94 -19.38
CA ASN A 256 -7.69 -2.66 -19.65
C ASN A 256 -6.73 -2.31 -18.50
N PHE A 257 -5.61 -1.69 -18.81
CA PHE A 257 -4.53 -1.33 -17.88
C PHE A 257 -5.03 -0.60 -16.63
N ASP A 258 -5.82 0.47 -16.80
CA ASP A 258 -6.30 1.27 -15.66
C ASP A 258 -7.16 0.43 -14.69
N TYR A 259 -7.99 -0.47 -15.21
CA TYR A 259 -8.77 -1.39 -14.39
C TYR A 259 -7.92 -2.44 -13.69
N LYS A 260 -6.94 -3.02 -14.38
CA LYS A 260 -6.02 -4.01 -13.76
C LYS A 260 -5.34 -3.44 -12.53
N ARG A 261 -4.83 -2.22 -12.66
CA ARG A 261 -4.15 -1.52 -11.59
C ARG A 261 -5.07 -1.28 -10.39
N VAL A 262 -6.25 -0.69 -10.65
CA VAL A 262 -7.22 -0.41 -9.57
C VAL A 262 -7.65 -1.70 -8.88
N VAL A 263 -7.95 -2.77 -9.61
CA VAL A 263 -8.34 -4.05 -9.03
C VAL A 263 -7.20 -4.68 -8.24
N LEU A 264 -5.95 -4.56 -8.70
CA LEU A 264 -4.79 -5.07 -8.00
C LEU A 264 -4.59 -4.35 -6.66
N ASP A 265 -4.63 -3.03 -6.63
CA ASP A 265 -4.52 -2.26 -5.39
C ASP A 265 -5.61 -2.66 -4.37
N GLN A 266 -6.83 -2.92 -4.83
CA GLN A 266 -7.94 -3.32 -3.97
C GLN A 266 -7.78 -4.75 -3.43
N CYS A 267 -7.18 -5.68 -4.16
CA CYS A 267 -7.05 -7.05 -3.69
C CYS A 267 -6.16 -7.16 -2.43
N TYR A 268 -5.27 -6.21 -2.20
CA TYR A 268 -4.38 -6.17 -1.03
C TYR A 268 -5.07 -5.86 0.30
N TRP A 269 -6.31 -5.39 0.28
CA TRP A 269 -7.12 -5.25 1.50
C TRP A 269 -8.42 -6.07 1.45
N ILE A 270 -9.05 -6.25 0.28
CA ILE A 270 -10.31 -7.01 0.17
C ILE A 270 -10.08 -8.50 0.48
N SER A 271 -9.01 -9.10 -0.06
CA SER A 271 -8.74 -10.51 0.19
C SER A 271 -8.45 -10.79 1.68
N PRO A 272 -7.60 -10.00 2.36
CA PRO A 272 -7.33 -10.18 3.77
C PRO A 272 -8.50 -9.87 4.71
N ILE A 273 -9.40 -8.94 4.37
CA ILE A 273 -10.53 -8.56 5.23
C ILE A 273 -11.45 -9.74 5.58
N ILE A 274 -11.51 -10.75 4.71
CA ILE A 274 -12.28 -11.97 4.93
C ILE A 274 -11.85 -12.66 6.23
N PHE A 275 -10.55 -12.72 6.50
CA PHE A 275 -10.01 -13.34 7.71
C PHE A 275 -10.28 -12.51 8.96
N VAL A 276 -10.27 -11.19 8.83
CA VAL A 276 -10.68 -10.28 9.92
C VAL A 276 -12.14 -10.54 10.29
N VAL A 277 -13.03 -10.61 9.29
CA VAL A 277 -14.47 -10.87 9.52
C VAL A 277 -14.69 -12.26 10.13
N ILE A 278 -14.00 -13.28 9.66
CA ILE A 278 -14.11 -14.64 10.22
C ILE A 278 -13.70 -14.64 11.70
N ASN A 279 -12.62 -13.99 12.07
CA ASN A 279 -12.15 -13.94 13.45
C ASN A 279 -13.15 -13.24 14.38
N TYR A 280 -13.78 -12.14 13.92
CA TYR A 280 -14.78 -11.44 14.74
C TYR A 280 -16.16 -12.14 14.79
N ALA A 281 -16.41 -13.12 13.92
CA ALA A 281 -17.63 -13.91 13.89
C ALA A 281 -17.57 -15.15 14.82
N GLN A 282 -16.38 -15.53 15.28
CA GLN A 282 -16.14 -16.59 16.28
C GLN A 282 -16.18 -16.06 17.68
#